data_ccec3b447253bba7829ce9673e0446b8
#
_entry.id   ccec3b447253bba7829ce9673e0446b8
#
_cell.length_a   1.000
_cell.length_b   1.000
_cell.length_c   1.000
_cell.angle_alpha   90.00
_cell.angle_beta   90.00
_cell.angle_gamma   90.00
#
_symmetry.space_group_name_H-M   'P 1'
#
loop_
_entity.id
_entity.type
_entity.pdbx_description
1 polymer ?
#
loop_
_entity_poly.entity_id
_entity_poly.type
_entity_poly.pdbx_seq_one_letter_code
_entity_poly.pdbx_strand_id
1 'polypeptide(L)'
;MHDYELGAVYKSMCPNCGGDISDHRLASKTPCRVCLPEDKLSGLKHTATGKKHRGKNVDDFLAHLEQVIRLLEAQGTKKEMEKFYNVEKKLLEFGEFFSQALGSRPWSAQRTWARRVFLGKSFVILAPTGVGKTVFGILTALFLSKEKRKSYLILPTSALASQVYEKARAFASKLGLDPESIVIYHGSLSKNHKEEVIEKIRSGGYSVLITTSQFLARNFDKLEGQKFDFVFVDDVDSIIKSSKNIDKLLVLLGFSREDIDLALRTIRESSRLTRLLRNGNVSDEDRLQVEKLREKLRENLSKSEHGVLVVSTATGRPRGTRIRLFRELLGFEIGARGEFLRNIVDTYTIVANKDMVKKAVELVSELGGGGLVFVPIGTQEDFVLRLAGEFEKAGIRAKVLYGKHKDKNAIKEFESGNIDVLIGTASYYGTLVRGLDLPHVVKYVLFVGVPHFKFS
;
A
#
# COMPACT_ATOMS: atom_id res chain seq x y z
N MET A 1 0.15 -40.70 -31.55
CA MET A 1 1.03 -40.21 -30.50
C MET A 1 0.22 -39.24 -29.69
N HIS A 2 -0.23 -39.65 -28.52
CA HIS A 2 -0.92 -38.73 -27.60
C HIS A 2 0.17 -37.92 -26.87
N ASP A 3 0.26 -36.63 -27.18
CA ASP A 3 1.06 -35.68 -26.41
C ASP A 3 0.52 -35.65 -24.98
N TYR A 4 1.20 -36.31 -24.06
CA TYR A 4 0.98 -36.13 -22.64
C TYR A 4 1.54 -34.76 -22.25
N GLU A 5 0.73 -33.70 -22.39
CA GLU A 5 1.02 -32.45 -21.70
C GLU A 5 1.00 -32.73 -20.19
N LEU A 6 2.20 -32.69 -19.59
CA LEU A 6 2.36 -32.72 -18.14
C LEU A 6 1.82 -31.41 -17.55
N GLY A 7 0.52 -31.40 -17.25
CA GLY A 7 -0.13 -30.26 -16.62
C GLY A 7 0.26 -30.14 -15.15
N ALA A 8 0.57 -28.93 -14.71
CA ALA A 8 0.80 -28.63 -13.30
C ALA A 8 -0.52 -28.73 -12.50
N VAL A 9 -0.42 -29.22 -11.26
CA VAL A 9 -1.55 -29.25 -10.30
C VAL A 9 -1.25 -28.26 -9.17
N TYR A 10 -2.14 -27.33 -8.96
CA TYR A 10 -2.09 -26.32 -7.90
C TYR A 10 -2.96 -26.75 -6.73
N LYS A 11 -2.34 -26.86 -5.56
CA LYS A 11 -3.04 -27.28 -4.34
C LYS A 11 -3.93 -26.14 -3.79
N SER A 12 -5.14 -26.52 -3.39
CA SER A 12 -6.09 -25.62 -2.70
C SER A 12 -6.42 -24.33 -3.48
N MET A 13 -6.44 -24.38 -4.83
CA MET A 13 -6.68 -23.20 -5.67
C MET A 13 -7.97 -23.28 -6.52
N CYS A 14 -8.82 -24.27 -6.33
CA CYS A 14 -10.11 -24.33 -7.00
C CYS A 14 -11.00 -23.14 -6.55
N PRO A 15 -11.49 -22.29 -7.47
CA PRO A 15 -12.30 -21.13 -7.11
C PRO A 15 -13.67 -21.47 -6.51
N ASN A 16 -14.12 -22.72 -6.65
CA ASN A 16 -15.41 -23.17 -6.13
C ASN A 16 -15.30 -23.91 -4.78
N CYS A 17 -14.36 -24.84 -4.63
CA CYS A 17 -14.29 -25.69 -3.42
C CYS A 17 -12.98 -25.54 -2.61
N GLY A 18 -12.02 -24.78 -3.11
CA GLY A 18 -10.70 -24.71 -2.48
C GLY A 18 -9.84 -25.98 -2.61
N GLY A 19 -10.26 -26.96 -3.43
CA GLY A 19 -9.50 -28.19 -3.70
C GLY A 19 -8.40 -27.99 -4.74
N ASP A 20 -7.70 -29.08 -5.10
CA ASP A 20 -6.64 -29.07 -6.08
C ASP A 20 -7.18 -28.87 -7.50
N ILE A 21 -6.46 -28.14 -8.33
CA ILE A 21 -6.87 -27.76 -9.68
C ILE A 21 -5.70 -27.82 -10.66
N SER A 22 -5.93 -28.28 -11.90
CA SER A 22 -4.92 -28.22 -12.96
C SER A 22 -4.72 -26.80 -13.50
N ASP A 23 -3.55 -26.53 -14.05
CA ASP A 23 -3.17 -25.29 -14.72
C ASP A 23 -4.17 -24.90 -15.83
N HIS A 24 -4.55 -25.84 -16.67
CA HIS A 24 -5.52 -25.66 -17.76
C HIS A 24 -6.87 -25.15 -17.22
N ARG A 25 -7.41 -25.76 -16.16
CA ARG A 25 -8.68 -25.32 -15.55
C ARG A 25 -8.55 -23.99 -14.84
N LEU A 26 -7.41 -23.75 -14.20
CA LEU A 26 -7.13 -22.46 -13.57
C LEU A 26 -7.04 -21.35 -14.63
N ALA A 27 -6.37 -21.61 -15.74
CA ALA A 27 -6.25 -20.67 -16.86
C ALA A 27 -7.62 -20.37 -17.52
N SER A 28 -8.46 -21.40 -17.72
CA SER A 28 -9.81 -21.26 -18.26
C SER A 28 -10.84 -20.75 -17.26
N LYS A 29 -10.46 -20.50 -16.00
CA LYS A 29 -11.37 -20.08 -14.91
C LYS A 29 -12.53 -21.07 -14.66
N THR A 30 -12.32 -22.33 -14.98
CA THR A 30 -13.25 -23.40 -14.64
C THR A 30 -12.86 -24.07 -13.32
N PRO A 31 -13.80 -24.57 -12.52
CA PRO A 31 -13.49 -25.26 -11.26
C PRO A 31 -12.79 -26.61 -11.50
N CYS A 32 -12.29 -27.25 -10.43
CA CYS A 32 -11.63 -28.53 -10.50
C CYS A 32 -12.56 -29.66 -11.02
N ARG A 33 -11.98 -30.82 -11.39
CA ARG A 33 -12.73 -31.97 -11.93
C ARG A 33 -13.77 -32.54 -10.96
N VAL A 34 -13.52 -32.40 -9.66
CA VAL A 34 -14.48 -32.85 -8.64
C VAL A 34 -15.74 -31.95 -8.62
N CYS A 35 -15.60 -30.66 -8.83
CA CYS A 35 -16.72 -29.73 -8.89
C CYS A 35 -17.45 -29.77 -10.23
N LEU A 36 -16.72 -29.88 -11.33
CA LEU A 36 -17.25 -29.92 -12.69
C LEU A 36 -16.50 -30.95 -13.52
N PRO A 37 -17.04 -32.17 -13.69
CA PRO A 37 -16.46 -33.25 -14.49
C PRO A 37 -16.24 -32.89 -15.96
N GLU A 38 -15.35 -33.61 -16.67
CA GLU A 38 -14.97 -33.30 -18.07
C GLU A 38 -16.16 -33.44 -19.05
N ASP A 39 -17.02 -34.45 -18.85
CA ASP A 39 -18.20 -34.68 -19.68
C ASP A 39 -19.20 -33.51 -19.68
N LYS A 40 -19.18 -32.69 -18.63
CA LYS A 40 -20.03 -31.49 -18.49
C LYS A 40 -19.39 -30.21 -19.04
N LEU A 41 -18.09 -30.25 -19.41
CA LEU A 41 -17.43 -29.12 -20.03
C LEU A 41 -17.78 -28.91 -21.51
N SER A 42 -18.26 -29.94 -22.19
CA SER A 42 -18.60 -29.91 -23.62
C SER A 42 -19.65 -28.87 -24.00
N GLY A 43 -20.46 -28.41 -23.02
CA GLY A 43 -21.43 -27.32 -23.18
C GLY A 43 -20.89 -25.93 -23.00
N LEU A 44 -19.66 -25.78 -22.50
CA LEU A 44 -19.00 -24.47 -22.34
C LEU A 44 -18.42 -24.06 -23.70
N LYS A 45 -18.91 -22.96 -24.28
CA LYS A 45 -18.27 -22.38 -25.45
C LYS A 45 -16.81 -22.07 -25.05
N HIS A 46 -15.87 -22.78 -25.69
CA HIS A 46 -14.43 -22.53 -25.49
C HIS A 46 -14.13 -21.08 -25.85
N THR A 47 -14.06 -20.20 -24.87
CA THR A 47 -13.39 -18.91 -25.04
C THR A 47 -11.91 -19.22 -25.15
N ALA A 48 -11.41 -19.14 -26.40
CA ALA A 48 -10.16 -19.69 -26.89
C ALA A 48 -8.97 -19.49 -25.94
N THR A 49 -8.35 -20.62 -25.63
CA THR A 49 -6.98 -20.79 -25.18
C THR A 49 -5.99 -19.81 -25.80
N GLY A 50 -5.26 -19.08 -24.95
CA GLY A 50 -3.85 -18.78 -25.21
C GLY A 50 -3.47 -17.68 -26.18
N LYS A 51 -4.35 -16.99 -26.89
CA LYS A 51 -4.00 -15.82 -27.70
C LYS A 51 -4.34 -14.53 -26.95
N LYS A 52 -3.34 -13.65 -26.80
CA LYS A 52 -3.45 -12.32 -26.20
C LYS A 52 -4.73 -11.61 -26.67
N HIS A 53 -5.78 -11.65 -25.88
CA HIS A 53 -6.98 -10.86 -26.12
C HIS A 53 -6.71 -9.40 -25.73
N ARG A 54 -6.12 -8.64 -26.66
CA ARG A 54 -6.27 -7.19 -26.69
C ARG A 54 -7.68 -6.94 -27.28
N GLY A 55 -8.65 -6.62 -26.41
CA GLY A 55 -9.86 -5.90 -26.81
C GLY A 55 -11.08 -6.70 -27.23
N LYS A 56 -11.30 -7.96 -26.78
CA LYS A 56 -12.61 -8.64 -26.98
C LYS A 56 -13.26 -9.02 -25.66
N ASN A 57 -14.37 -8.36 -25.42
CA ASN A 57 -15.51 -8.55 -24.53
C ASN A 57 -15.26 -9.03 -23.10
N VAL A 58 -15.25 -8.04 -22.21
CA VAL A 58 -15.51 -8.20 -20.77
C VAL A 58 -16.79 -8.98 -20.54
N ASP A 59 -17.83 -8.74 -21.36
CA ASP A 59 -19.12 -9.41 -21.30
C ASP A 59 -19.02 -10.91 -21.58
N ASP A 60 -18.19 -11.35 -22.54
CA ASP A 60 -17.95 -12.76 -22.84
C ASP A 60 -17.32 -13.52 -21.67
N PHE A 61 -16.42 -12.84 -20.91
CA PHE A 61 -15.78 -13.45 -19.76
C PHE A 61 -16.77 -13.62 -18.58
N LEU A 62 -17.57 -12.61 -18.28
CA LEU A 62 -18.59 -12.71 -17.24
C LEU A 62 -19.68 -13.72 -17.62
N ALA A 63 -20.12 -13.73 -18.88
CA ALA A 63 -21.07 -14.72 -19.39
C ALA A 63 -20.55 -16.17 -19.27
N HIS A 64 -19.23 -16.38 -19.51
CA HIS A 64 -18.59 -17.67 -19.27
C HIS A 64 -18.68 -18.09 -17.80
N LEU A 65 -18.35 -17.19 -16.86
CA LEU A 65 -18.45 -17.49 -15.42
C LEU A 65 -19.89 -17.76 -14.98
N GLU A 66 -20.87 -17.04 -15.52
CA GLU A 66 -22.28 -17.29 -15.25
C GLU A 66 -22.71 -18.67 -15.75
N GLN A 67 -22.26 -19.08 -16.93
CA GLN A 67 -22.53 -20.42 -17.47
C GLN A 67 -21.92 -21.50 -16.58
N VAL A 68 -20.68 -21.29 -16.08
CA VAL A 68 -20.05 -22.21 -15.11
C VAL A 68 -20.87 -22.30 -13.82
N ILE A 69 -21.36 -21.18 -13.29
CA ILE A 69 -22.22 -21.16 -12.09
C ILE A 69 -23.51 -22.00 -12.32
N ARG A 70 -24.20 -21.78 -13.44
CA ARG A 70 -25.43 -22.54 -13.77
C ARG A 70 -25.17 -24.06 -13.86
N LEU A 71 -24.04 -24.47 -14.44
CA LEU A 71 -23.64 -25.87 -14.48
C LEU A 71 -23.38 -26.46 -13.10
N LEU A 72 -22.70 -25.70 -12.22
CA LEU A 72 -22.47 -26.12 -10.83
C LEU A 72 -23.78 -26.22 -10.03
N GLU A 73 -24.72 -25.31 -10.27
CA GLU A 73 -26.06 -25.35 -9.66
C GLU A 73 -26.83 -26.59 -10.12
N ALA A 74 -26.87 -26.84 -11.42
CA ALA A 74 -27.56 -28.01 -12.00
C ALA A 74 -26.98 -29.33 -11.48
N GLN A 75 -25.72 -29.36 -11.04
CA GLN A 75 -25.07 -30.55 -10.47
C GLN A 75 -25.10 -30.58 -8.93
N GLY A 76 -25.61 -29.56 -8.26
CA GLY A 76 -25.61 -29.44 -6.81
C GLY A 76 -24.20 -29.28 -6.18
N THR A 77 -23.19 -28.85 -6.97
CA THR A 77 -21.79 -28.74 -6.55
C THR A 77 -21.35 -27.30 -6.34
N LYS A 78 -22.24 -26.31 -6.50
CA LYS A 78 -21.93 -24.89 -6.28
C LYS A 78 -21.57 -24.63 -4.81
N LYS A 79 -20.43 -23.92 -4.58
CA LYS A 79 -19.96 -23.47 -3.26
C LYS A 79 -19.57 -21.98 -3.34
N GLU A 80 -18.29 -21.67 -3.54
CA GLU A 80 -17.73 -20.32 -3.51
C GLU A 80 -17.63 -19.66 -4.89
N MET A 81 -18.08 -20.31 -5.98
CA MET A 81 -17.92 -19.81 -7.35
C MET A 81 -18.61 -18.47 -7.59
N GLU A 82 -19.73 -18.22 -6.93
CA GLU A 82 -20.45 -16.95 -7.00
C GLU A 82 -19.62 -15.79 -6.38
N LYS A 83 -18.96 -16.06 -5.28
CA LYS A 83 -18.03 -15.10 -4.65
C LYS A 83 -16.87 -14.77 -5.61
N PHE A 84 -16.33 -15.79 -6.28
CA PHE A 84 -15.30 -15.59 -7.30
C PHE A 84 -15.81 -14.70 -8.44
N TYR A 85 -17.01 -14.98 -8.97
CA TYR A 85 -17.66 -14.19 -10.02
C TYR A 85 -17.79 -12.71 -9.60
N ASN A 86 -18.33 -12.47 -8.41
CA ASN A 86 -18.53 -11.13 -7.88
C ASN A 86 -17.21 -10.34 -7.76
N VAL A 87 -16.13 -11.02 -7.35
CA VAL A 87 -14.78 -10.41 -7.29
C VAL A 87 -14.26 -10.08 -8.68
N GLU A 88 -14.39 -10.97 -9.67
CA GLU A 88 -13.94 -10.72 -11.03
C GLU A 88 -14.75 -9.59 -11.70
N LYS A 89 -16.07 -9.54 -11.50
CA LYS A 89 -16.91 -8.42 -11.94
C LYS A 89 -16.43 -7.09 -11.36
N LYS A 90 -16.22 -7.05 -10.04
CA LYS A 90 -15.72 -5.87 -9.34
C LYS A 90 -14.33 -5.43 -9.82
N LEU A 91 -13.46 -6.39 -10.18
CA LEU A 91 -12.15 -6.09 -10.76
C LEU A 91 -12.22 -5.45 -12.15
N LEU A 92 -13.20 -5.83 -12.94
CA LEU A 92 -13.44 -5.21 -14.25
C LEU A 92 -13.95 -3.78 -14.08
N GLU A 93 -14.95 -3.58 -13.23
CA GLU A 93 -15.47 -2.26 -12.89
C GLU A 93 -14.38 -1.34 -12.31
N PHE A 94 -13.53 -1.86 -11.43
CA PHE A 94 -12.37 -1.14 -10.91
C PHE A 94 -11.36 -0.81 -12.00
N GLY A 95 -11.14 -1.72 -12.97
CA GLY A 95 -10.24 -1.48 -14.10
C GLY A 95 -10.71 -0.34 -14.99
N GLU A 96 -11.99 -0.20 -15.24
CA GLU A 96 -12.61 0.91 -15.97
C GLU A 96 -12.54 2.21 -15.19
N PHE A 97 -12.92 2.17 -13.92
CA PHE A 97 -12.82 3.29 -12.99
C PHE A 97 -11.38 3.85 -12.91
N PHE A 98 -10.40 2.96 -12.80
CA PHE A 98 -8.98 3.30 -12.79
C PHE A 98 -8.55 3.95 -14.12
N SER A 99 -9.03 3.42 -15.25
CA SER A 99 -8.73 3.97 -16.59
C SER A 99 -9.35 5.34 -16.79
N GLN A 100 -10.56 5.57 -16.31
CA GLN A 100 -11.21 6.88 -16.35
C GLN A 100 -10.42 7.92 -15.56
N ALA A 101 -9.87 7.54 -14.40
CA ALA A 101 -9.07 8.44 -13.57
C ALA A 101 -7.73 8.80 -14.21
N LEU A 102 -6.98 7.81 -14.72
CA LEU A 102 -5.57 7.94 -15.11
C LEU A 102 -5.31 7.90 -16.61
N GLY A 103 -6.29 7.54 -17.44
CA GLY A 103 -6.09 7.29 -18.88
C GLY A 103 -5.38 5.95 -19.18
N SER A 104 -5.08 5.14 -18.19
CA SER A 104 -4.40 3.85 -18.36
C SER A 104 -5.01 2.78 -17.45
N ARG A 105 -5.00 1.52 -17.87
CA ARG A 105 -5.48 0.41 -17.06
C ARG A 105 -4.51 0.10 -15.90
N PRO A 106 -5.01 -0.43 -14.77
CA PRO A 106 -4.15 -0.90 -13.69
C PRO A 106 -3.25 -2.02 -14.20
N TRP A 107 -1.98 -1.98 -13.86
CA TRP A 107 -1.05 -3.05 -14.21
C TRP A 107 -1.26 -4.29 -13.34
N SER A 108 -0.63 -5.41 -13.69
CA SER A 108 -0.93 -6.74 -13.12
C SER A 108 -0.85 -6.80 -11.59
N ALA A 109 0.13 -6.13 -10.98
CA ALA A 109 0.23 -6.10 -9.52
C ALA A 109 -0.90 -5.28 -8.88
N GLN A 110 -1.28 -4.12 -9.44
CA GLN A 110 -2.40 -3.33 -8.94
C GLN A 110 -3.72 -4.10 -9.05
N ARG A 111 -3.93 -4.86 -10.13
CA ARG A 111 -5.09 -5.78 -10.23
C ARG A 111 -5.06 -6.86 -9.16
N THR A 112 -3.89 -7.42 -8.86
CA THR A 112 -3.72 -8.41 -7.80
C THR A 112 -4.01 -7.81 -6.42
N TRP A 113 -3.57 -6.58 -6.17
CA TRP A 113 -3.87 -5.86 -4.92
C TRP A 113 -5.37 -5.58 -4.80
N ALA A 114 -6.03 -5.11 -5.87
CA ALA A 114 -7.47 -4.88 -5.89
C ALA A 114 -8.26 -6.18 -5.62
N ARG A 115 -7.86 -7.30 -6.25
CA ARG A 115 -8.47 -8.61 -5.99
C ARG A 115 -8.40 -9.00 -4.52
N ARG A 116 -7.26 -8.76 -3.86
CA ARG A 116 -7.12 -9.03 -2.41
C ARG A 116 -8.05 -8.16 -1.58
N VAL A 117 -8.16 -6.87 -1.90
CA VAL A 117 -9.10 -5.96 -1.21
C VAL A 117 -10.53 -6.44 -1.36
N PHE A 118 -10.96 -6.79 -2.58
CA PHE A 118 -12.34 -7.25 -2.84
C PHE A 118 -12.64 -8.64 -2.26
N LEU A 119 -11.61 -9.44 -2.00
CA LEU A 119 -11.72 -10.67 -1.23
C LEU A 119 -11.72 -10.45 0.30
N GLY A 120 -11.67 -9.20 0.78
CA GLY A 120 -11.59 -8.90 2.21
C GLY A 120 -10.25 -9.26 2.85
N LYS A 121 -9.18 -9.42 2.06
CA LYS A 121 -7.86 -9.84 2.56
C LYS A 121 -6.95 -8.65 2.80
N SER A 122 -6.48 -8.48 4.01
CA SER A 122 -5.42 -7.54 4.37
C SER A 122 -4.05 -8.03 3.89
N PHE A 123 -3.15 -7.12 3.53
CA PHE A 123 -1.82 -7.48 3.02
C PHE A 123 -0.83 -6.31 3.05
N VAL A 124 0.44 -6.63 2.82
CA VAL A 124 1.51 -5.65 2.63
C VAL A 124 1.87 -5.52 1.16
N ILE A 125 2.03 -4.28 0.70
CA ILE A 125 2.62 -3.94 -0.60
C ILE A 125 4.10 -3.66 -0.38
N LEU A 126 4.94 -4.61 -0.77
CA LEU A 126 6.38 -4.47 -0.75
C LEU A 126 6.84 -4.11 -2.18
N ALA A 127 7.05 -2.83 -2.41
CA ALA A 127 7.39 -2.33 -3.73
C ALA A 127 8.17 -1.01 -3.65
N PRO A 128 9.09 -0.71 -4.58
CA PRO A 128 9.83 0.54 -4.60
C PRO A 128 8.91 1.76 -4.73
N THR A 129 9.47 2.95 -4.51
CA THR A 129 8.78 4.22 -4.79
C THR A 129 8.47 4.35 -6.28
N GLY A 130 7.45 5.12 -6.65
CA GLY A 130 7.09 5.35 -8.04
C GLY A 130 6.22 4.27 -8.73
N VAL A 131 6.01 3.10 -8.12
CA VAL A 131 5.17 2.02 -8.71
C VAL A 131 3.65 2.25 -8.57
N GLY A 132 3.23 3.40 -8.06
CA GLY A 132 1.81 3.74 -7.95
C GLY A 132 1.08 3.17 -6.74
N LYS A 133 1.78 2.89 -5.61
CA LYS A 133 1.15 2.40 -4.36
C LYS A 133 0.11 3.38 -3.82
N THR A 134 0.48 4.65 -3.68
CA THR A 134 -0.38 5.71 -3.15
C THR A 134 -1.57 5.97 -4.06
N VAL A 135 -1.34 5.98 -5.37
CA VAL A 135 -2.42 6.12 -6.38
C VAL A 135 -3.40 4.95 -6.29
N PHE A 136 -2.90 3.73 -6.11
CA PHE A 136 -3.74 2.56 -5.86
C PHE A 136 -4.58 2.74 -4.59
N GLY A 137 -4.00 3.22 -3.48
CA GLY A 137 -4.72 3.50 -2.23
C GLY A 137 -5.85 4.52 -2.43
N ILE A 138 -5.57 5.64 -3.12
CA ILE A 138 -6.56 6.68 -3.43
C ILE A 138 -7.71 6.12 -4.27
N LEU A 139 -7.41 5.49 -5.41
CA LEU A 139 -8.44 5.00 -6.32
C LEU A 139 -9.25 3.85 -5.72
N THR A 140 -8.65 3.02 -4.87
CA THR A 140 -9.39 1.99 -4.12
C THR A 140 -10.37 2.64 -3.12
N ALA A 141 -9.94 3.65 -2.38
CA ALA A 141 -10.80 4.37 -1.45
C ALA A 141 -11.98 5.05 -2.17
N LEU A 142 -11.72 5.71 -3.29
CA LEU A 142 -12.75 6.36 -4.12
C LEU A 142 -13.70 5.34 -4.77
N PHE A 143 -13.19 4.19 -5.19
CA PHE A 143 -14.04 3.12 -5.74
C PHE A 143 -14.99 2.56 -4.68
N LEU A 144 -14.49 2.33 -3.46
CA LEU A 144 -15.30 1.85 -2.35
C LEU A 144 -16.33 2.88 -1.86
N SER A 145 -16.06 4.18 -2.01
CA SER A 145 -17.03 5.23 -1.65
C SER A 145 -18.32 5.16 -2.48
N LYS A 146 -18.28 4.66 -3.72
CA LYS A 146 -19.48 4.37 -4.53
C LYS A 146 -20.44 3.38 -3.84
N GLU A 147 -19.89 2.50 -3.02
CA GLU A 147 -20.64 1.50 -2.24
C GLU A 147 -20.99 2.02 -0.82
N LYS A 148 -20.82 3.31 -0.57
CA LYS A 148 -20.99 3.95 0.76
C LYS A 148 -20.07 3.37 1.84
N ARG A 149 -18.94 2.79 1.44
CA ARG A 149 -17.92 2.24 2.34
C ARG A 149 -16.93 3.33 2.74
N LYS A 150 -16.58 3.38 4.02
CA LYS A 150 -15.64 4.37 4.57
C LYS A 150 -14.21 3.91 4.43
N SER A 151 -13.34 4.83 4.00
CA SER A 151 -11.92 4.58 3.80
C SER A 151 -11.05 5.56 4.59
N TYR A 152 -9.90 5.09 5.07
CA TYR A 152 -8.92 5.89 5.80
C TYR A 152 -7.53 5.74 5.20
N LEU A 153 -6.94 6.85 4.75
CA LEU A 153 -5.57 6.90 4.22
C LEU A 153 -4.67 7.58 5.25
N ILE A 154 -3.62 6.89 5.67
CA ILE A 154 -2.66 7.35 6.68
C ILE A 154 -1.30 7.56 6.02
N LEU A 155 -0.83 8.80 6.03
CA LEU A 155 0.39 9.23 5.37
C LEU A 155 1.49 9.56 6.40
N PRO A 156 2.77 9.47 6.02
CA PRO A 156 3.88 9.72 6.94
C PRO A 156 4.07 11.20 7.27
N THR A 157 3.71 12.13 6.36
CA THR A 157 3.96 13.56 6.50
C THR A 157 2.74 14.40 6.10
N SER A 158 2.64 15.63 6.64
CA SER A 158 1.59 16.58 6.27
C SER A 158 1.68 17.02 4.80
N ALA A 159 2.89 17.15 4.26
CA ALA A 159 3.09 17.52 2.86
C ALA A 159 2.50 16.45 1.92
N LEU A 160 2.82 15.16 2.19
CA LEU A 160 2.27 14.06 1.40
C LEU A 160 0.76 13.93 1.59
N ALA A 161 0.24 14.16 2.81
CA ALA A 161 -1.20 14.15 3.05
C ALA A 161 -1.92 15.21 2.22
N SER A 162 -1.37 16.44 2.12
CA SER A 162 -1.92 17.50 1.27
C SER A 162 -1.88 17.14 -0.22
N GLN A 163 -0.76 16.60 -0.72
CA GLN A 163 -0.67 16.14 -2.12
C GLN A 163 -1.67 15.02 -2.44
N VAL A 164 -1.82 14.06 -1.53
CA VAL A 164 -2.78 12.96 -1.67
C VAL A 164 -4.22 13.48 -1.66
N TYR A 165 -4.52 14.46 -0.82
CA TYR A 165 -5.83 15.10 -0.75
C TYR A 165 -6.19 15.81 -2.05
N GLU A 166 -5.30 16.66 -2.58
CA GLU A 166 -5.52 17.36 -3.84
C GLU A 166 -5.70 16.37 -5.01
N LYS A 167 -4.86 15.34 -5.06
CA LYS A 167 -4.97 14.28 -6.07
C LYS A 167 -6.28 13.50 -5.95
N ALA A 168 -6.71 13.18 -4.74
CA ALA A 168 -7.96 12.47 -4.50
C ALA A 168 -9.18 13.30 -4.92
N ARG A 169 -9.21 14.59 -4.61
CA ARG A 169 -10.27 15.52 -5.04
C ARG A 169 -10.31 15.66 -6.57
N ALA A 170 -9.16 15.80 -7.21
CA ALA A 170 -9.09 15.87 -8.67
C ALA A 170 -9.61 14.58 -9.33
N PHE A 171 -9.26 13.41 -8.79
CA PHE A 171 -9.81 12.14 -9.28
C PHE A 171 -11.31 12.02 -9.00
N ALA A 172 -11.78 12.42 -7.80
CA ALA A 172 -13.19 12.39 -7.48
C ALA A 172 -14.02 13.24 -8.46
N SER A 173 -13.60 14.49 -8.72
CA SER A 173 -14.25 15.37 -9.70
C SER A 173 -14.27 14.75 -11.10
N LYS A 174 -13.15 14.19 -11.54
CA LYS A 174 -13.04 13.53 -12.86
C LYS A 174 -13.94 12.31 -13.00
N LEU A 175 -14.19 11.62 -11.89
CA LEU A 175 -14.99 10.39 -11.81
C LEU A 175 -16.47 10.64 -11.48
N GLY A 176 -16.88 11.90 -11.36
CA GLY A 176 -18.26 12.27 -10.99
C GLY A 176 -18.64 11.94 -9.55
N LEU A 177 -17.64 11.83 -8.66
CA LEU A 177 -17.85 11.65 -7.23
C LEU A 177 -17.80 13.01 -6.52
N ASP A 178 -18.41 13.08 -5.35
CA ASP A 178 -18.40 14.30 -4.52
C ASP A 178 -17.03 14.53 -3.87
N PRO A 179 -16.25 15.57 -4.28
CA PRO A 179 -14.96 15.87 -3.69
C PRO A 179 -15.05 16.36 -2.24
N GLU A 180 -16.22 16.86 -1.79
CA GLU A 180 -16.43 17.32 -0.42
C GLU A 180 -16.61 16.17 0.58
N SER A 181 -16.87 14.96 0.07
CA SER A 181 -16.87 13.75 0.89
C SER A 181 -15.47 13.28 1.29
N ILE A 182 -14.42 13.92 0.77
CA ILE A 182 -13.01 13.65 1.11
C ILE A 182 -12.57 14.68 2.14
N VAL A 183 -12.08 14.20 3.28
CA VAL A 183 -11.68 15.03 4.42
C VAL A 183 -10.22 14.85 4.72
N ILE A 184 -9.51 15.96 4.97
CA ILE A 184 -8.10 15.94 5.37
C ILE A 184 -7.91 16.57 6.74
N TYR A 185 -7.03 15.96 7.57
CA TYR A 185 -6.53 16.60 8.79
C TYR A 185 -5.02 16.48 8.91
N HIS A 186 -4.34 17.60 9.08
CA HIS A 186 -2.92 17.66 9.43
C HIS A 186 -2.59 18.89 10.30
N GLY A 187 -1.41 18.86 10.91
CA GLY A 187 -1.01 19.86 11.92
C GLY A 187 -0.92 21.31 11.42
N SER A 188 -0.71 21.53 10.12
CA SER A 188 -0.56 22.87 9.52
C SER A 188 -1.87 23.53 9.09
N LEU A 189 -3.04 22.89 9.28
CA LEU A 189 -4.33 23.55 9.07
C LEU A 189 -4.57 24.66 10.09
N SER A 190 -5.34 25.71 9.70
CA SER A 190 -5.78 26.74 10.62
C SER A 190 -6.66 26.17 11.74
N LYS A 191 -6.79 26.88 12.85
CA LYS A 191 -7.58 26.41 14.00
C LYS A 191 -9.05 26.18 13.62
N ASN A 192 -9.67 27.13 12.94
CA ASN A 192 -11.09 27.02 12.51
C ASN A 192 -11.28 25.81 11.59
N HIS A 193 -10.41 25.60 10.62
CA HIS A 193 -10.48 24.48 9.69
C HIS A 193 -10.29 23.12 10.41
N LYS A 194 -9.45 23.07 11.45
CA LYS A 194 -9.33 21.87 12.28
C LYS A 194 -10.62 21.53 13.03
N GLU A 195 -11.30 22.53 13.56
CA GLU A 195 -12.55 22.35 14.28
C GLU A 195 -13.66 21.85 13.33
N GLU A 196 -13.80 22.46 12.16
CA GLU A 196 -14.73 22.01 11.10
C GLU A 196 -14.49 20.56 10.68
N VAL A 197 -13.22 20.21 10.43
CA VAL A 197 -12.84 18.85 10.03
C VAL A 197 -13.12 17.84 11.14
N ILE A 198 -12.85 18.18 12.40
CA ILE A 198 -13.16 17.31 13.55
C ILE A 198 -14.66 17.09 13.68
N GLU A 199 -15.48 18.13 13.49
CA GLU A 199 -16.93 17.99 13.52
C GLU A 199 -17.44 17.11 12.38
N LYS A 200 -16.89 17.29 11.18
CA LYS A 200 -17.20 16.43 10.02
C LYS A 200 -16.78 14.96 10.24
N ILE A 201 -15.65 14.73 10.94
CA ILE A 201 -15.24 13.39 11.35
C ILE A 201 -16.22 12.79 12.36
N ARG A 202 -16.62 13.55 13.38
CA ARG A 202 -17.57 13.09 14.42
C ARG A 202 -18.95 12.75 13.86
N SER A 203 -19.48 13.61 13.00
CA SER A 203 -20.78 13.39 12.34
C SER A 203 -20.76 12.23 11.35
N GLY A 204 -19.56 11.77 10.93
CA GLY A 204 -19.42 10.71 9.95
C GLY A 204 -19.77 11.11 8.52
N GLY A 205 -19.93 12.41 8.24
CA GLY A 205 -20.31 12.99 6.94
C GLY A 205 -19.18 12.99 5.91
N TYR A 206 -18.45 11.88 5.77
CA TYR A 206 -17.36 11.72 4.82
C TYR A 206 -17.26 10.27 4.34
N SER A 207 -16.67 10.06 3.18
CA SER A 207 -16.37 8.74 2.63
C SER A 207 -14.89 8.38 2.72
N VAL A 208 -13.99 9.38 2.58
CA VAL A 208 -12.54 9.19 2.65
C VAL A 208 -11.93 10.17 3.64
N LEU A 209 -11.24 9.63 4.64
CA LEU A 209 -10.44 10.40 5.59
C LEU A 209 -8.96 10.29 5.25
N ILE A 210 -8.25 11.41 5.20
CA ILE A 210 -6.80 11.48 4.95
C ILE A 210 -6.14 12.18 6.11
N THR A 211 -5.20 11.49 6.80
CA THR A 211 -4.44 12.13 7.89
C THR A 211 -3.00 11.63 7.92
N THR A 212 -2.25 12.11 8.92
CA THR A 212 -0.91 11.59 9.20
C THR A 212 -0.93 10.54 10.31
N SER A 213 0.10 9.69 10.36
CA SER A 213 0.32 8.76 11.47
C SER A 213 0.40 9.45 12.85
N GLN A 214 0.83 10.72 12.87
CA GLN A 214 0.87 11.53 14.07
C GLN A 214 -0.54 11.94 14.53
N PHE A 215 -1.49 12.17 13.61
CA PHE A 215 -2.88 12.40 13.96
C PHE A 215 -3.47 11.17 14.65
N LEU A 216 -3.30 9.99 14.09
CA LEU A 216 -3.76 8.73 14.70
C LEU A 216 -3.17 8.55 16.12
N ALA A 217 -1.90 8.92 16.31
CA ALA A 217 -1.25 8.81 17.62
C ALA A 217 -1.84 9.75 18.67
N ARG A 218 -2.14 11.00 18.30
CA ARG A 218 -2.49 12.08 19.25
C ARG A 218 -3.99 12.37 19.36
N ASN A 219 -4.77 12.06 18.33
CA ASN A 219 -6.18 12.44 18.22
C ASN A 219 -7.09 11.22 17.99
N PHE A 220 -6.72 10.07 18.53
CA PHE A 220 -7.52 8.85 18.40
C PHE A 220 -8.91 9.00 19.02
N ASP A 221 -9.02 9.79 20.08
CA ASP A 221 -10.29 10.16 20.73
C ASP A 221 -11.31 10.79 19.76
N LYS A 222 -10.84 11.47 18.71
CA LYS A 222 -11.68 12.05 17.65
C LYS A 222 -12.20 11.01 16.66
N LEU A 223 -11.58 9.83 16.63
CA LEU A 223 -11.95 8.69 15.76
C LEU A 223 -12.71 7.60 16.53
N GLU A 224 -12.93 7.79 17.82
CA GLU A 224 -13.61 6.80 18.65
C GLU A 224 -15.04 6.55 18.13
N GLY A 225 -15.44 5.28 18.02
CA GLY A 225 -16.70 4.87 17.42
C GLY A 225 -16.74 4.83 15.89
N GLN A 226 -15.70 5.34 15.20
CA GLN A 226 -15.62 5.20 13.74
C GLN A 226 -15.09 3.80 13.36
N LYS A 227 -15.69 3.23 12.31
CA LYS A 227 -15.23 1.98 11.70
C LYS A 227 -14.96 2.24 10.22
N PHE A 228 -13.84 1.69 9.73
CA PHE A 228 -13.43 1.82 8.32
C PHE A 228 -13.44 0.45 7.65
N ASP A 229 -14.01 0.40 6.46
CA ASP A 229 -14.01 -0.79 5.60
C ASP A 229 -12.67 -1.01 4.91
N PHE A 230 -11.93 0.07 4.69
CA PHE A 230 -10.62 0.06 4.04
C PHE A 230 -9.68 1.04 4.71
N VAL A 231 -8.51 0.58 5.11
CA VAL A 231 -7.43 1.43 5.61
C VAL A 231 -6.19 1.22 4.77
N PHE A 232 -5.65 2.30 4.24
CA PHE A 232 -4.39 2.32 3.51
C PHE A 232 -3.33 3.09 4.31
N VAL A 233 -2.23 2.43 4.62
CA VAL A 233 -1.09 3.02 5.30
C VAL A 233 0.06 3.17 4.31
N ASP A 234 0.39 4.42 3.97
CA ASP A 234 1.56 4.69 3.15
C ASP A 234 2.79 4.89 4.04
N ASP A 235 3.69 3.93 3.97
CA ASP A 235 4.86 3.77 4.82
C ASP A 235 4.56 3.26 6.25
N VAL A 236 4.69 1.94 6.37
CA VAL A 236 4.46 1.21 7.64
C VAL A 236 5.32 1.71 8.80
N ASP A 237 6.56 2.16 8.52
CA ASP A 237 7.49 2.65 9.54
C ASP A 237 6.92 3.84 10.31
N SER A 238 6.07 4.64 9.67
CA SER A 238 5.42 5.78 10.30
C SER A 238 4.43 5.39 11.40
N ILE A 239 3.79 4.22 11.30
CA ILE A 239 2.83 3.70 12.29
C ILE A 239 3.54 2.95 13.42
N ILE A 240 4.60 2.21 13.08
CA ILE A 240 5.29 1.32 14.04
C ILE A 240 6.09 2.09 15.10
N LYS A 241 6.44 3.34 14.85
CA LYS A 241 7.11 4.23 15.82
C LYS A 241 6.43 4.24 17.19
N SER A 242 5.11 4.08 17.23
CA SER A 242 4.35 3.89 18.45
C SER A 242 3.59 2.57 18.35
N SER A 243 3.96 1.59 19.17
CA SER A 243 3.31 0.28 19.19
C SER A 243 1.80 0.38 19.49
N LYS A 244 1.36 1.41 20.21
CA LYS A 244 -0.06 1.68 20.51
C LYS A 244 -0.86 2.08 19.26
N ASN A 245 -0.20 2.56 18.20
CA ASN A 245 -0.90 2.91 16.96
C ASN A 245 -1.44 1.67 16.24
N ILE A 246 -0.80 0.52 16.41
CA ILE A 246 -1.28 -0.75 15.85
C ILE A 246 -2.61 -1.13 16.48
N ASP A 247 -2.72 -1.05 17.81
CA ASP A 247 -3.96 -1.36 18.53
C ASP A 247 -5.10 -0.42 18.09
N LYS A 248 -4.81 0.90 17.99
CA LYS A 248 -5.75 1.91 17.50
C LYS A 248 -6.25 1.61 16.09
N LEU A 249 -5.33 1.23 15.20
CA LEU A 249 -5.64 0.87 13.82
C LEU A 249 -6.56 -0.35 13.75
N LEU A 250 -6.29 -1.38 14.57
CA LEU A 250 -7.12 -2.58 14.64
C LEU A 250 -8.54 -2.28 15.15
N VAL A 251 -8.67 -1.41 16.16
CA VAL A 251 -9.99 -0.95 16.64
C VAL A 251 -10.76 -0.25 15.51
N LEU A 252 -10.10 0.62 14.73
CA LEU A 252 -10.73 1.31 13.59
C LEU A 252 -11.12 0.36 12.45
N LEU A 253 -10.49 -0.81 12.35
CA LEU A 253 -10.89 -1.88 11.43
C LEU A 253 -12.05 -2.74 11.97
N GLY A 254 -12.49 -2.50 13.21
CA GLY A 254 -13.63 -3.18 13.84
C GLY A 254 -13.25 -4.35 14.75
N PHE A 255 -11.97 -4.53 15.10
CA PHE A 255 -11.58 -5.49 16.12
C PHE A 255 -11.91 -4.97 17.51
N SER A 256 -12.45 -5.83 18.37
CA SER A 256 -12.67 -5.50 19.78
C SER A 256 -11.34 -5.44 20.55
N ARG A 257 -11.33 -4.74 21.68
CA ARG A 257 -10.16 -4.72 22.57
C ARG A 257 -9.88 -6.12 23.13
N GLU A 258 -10.93 -6.88 23.39
CA GLU A 258 -10.87 -8.26 23.87
C GLU A 258 -10.19 -9.18 22.85
N ASP A 259 -10.47 -9.04 21.54
CA ASP A 259 -9.82 -9.81 20.48
C ASP A 259 -8.35 -9.45 20.35
N ILE A 260 -8.00 -8.17 20.47
CA ILE A 260 -6.61 -7.71 20.47
C ILE A 260 -5.84 -8.27 21.65
N ASP A 261 -6.43 -8.27 22.85
CA ASP A 261 -5.81 -8.82 24.07
C ASP A 261 -5.68 -10.33 23.98
N LEU A 262 -6.69 -11.03 23.46
CA LEU A 262 -6.64 -12.47 23.22
C LEU A 262 -5.54 -12.83 22.22
N ALA A 263 -5.41 -12.08 21.12
CA ALA A 263 -4.34 -12.25 20.14
C ALA A 263 -2.95 -12.00 20.75
N LEU A 264 -2.80 -10.98 21.60
CA LEU A 264 -1.55 -10.72 22.33
C LEU A 264 -1.19 -11.86 23.30
N ARG A 265 -2.17 -12.44 23.98
CA ARG A 265 -1.97 -13.63 24.85
C ARG A 265 -1.54 -14.82 24.00
N THR A 266 -2.21 -15.08 22.89
CA THR A 266 -1.87 -16.16 21.95
C THR A 266 -0.44 -16.03 21.43
N ILE A 267 0.01 -14.81 21.08
CA ILE A 267 1.38 -14.53 20.66
C ILE A 267 2.40 -14.82 21.75
N ARG A 268 2.11 -14.42 23.01
CA ARG A 268 3.00 -14.66 24.16
C ARG A 268 3.15 -16.14 24.46
N GLU A 269 2.03 -16.87 24.54
CA GLU A 269 2.05 -18.31 24.83
C GLU A 269 2.68 -19.10 23.67
N SER A 270 2.40 -18.74 22.40
CA SER A 270 3.09 -19.35 21.26
C SER A 270 4.61 -19.11 21.28
N SER A 271 5.04 -17.92 21.71
CA SER A 271 6.47 -17.60 21.85
C SER A 271 7.12 -18.33 23.04
N ARG A 272 6.37 -18.55 24.12
CA ARG A 272 6.78 -19.38 25.27
C ARG A 272 6.93 -20.83 24.84
N LEU A 273 5.93 -21.38 24.17
CA LEU A 273 5.95 -22.75 23.65
C LEU A 273 7.16 -22.98 22.72
N THR A 274 7.45 -22.03 21.82
CA THR A 274 8.62 -22.11 20.92
C THR A 274 9.94 -22.16 21.69
N ARG A 275 10.07 -21.45 22.81
CA ARG A 275 11.26 -21.50 23.68
C ARG A 275 11.38 -22.84 24.41
N LEU A 276 10.27 -23.35 24.95
CA LEU A 276 10.23 -24.66 25.63
C LEU A 276 10.59 -25.79 24.65
N LEU A 277 10.09 -25.74 23.41
CA LEU A 277 10.43 -26.68 22.33
C LEU A 277 11.95 -26.71 22.05
N ARG A 278 12.60 -25.55 22.01
CA ARG A 278 14.05 -25.45 21.79
C ARG A 278 14.86 -26.06 22.94
N ASN A 279 14.31 -26.01 24.14
CA ASN A 279 14.96 -26.53 25.36
C ASN A 279 14.56 -27.99 25.69
N GLY A 280 13.73 -28.64 24.86
CA GLY A 280 13.28 -30.01 25.08
C GLY A 280 12.25 -30.21 26.21
N ASN A 281 11.71 -29.12 26.78
CA ASN A 281 10.85 -29.15 27.98
C ASN A 281 9.39 -28.74 27.65
N VAL A 282 8.77 -29.43 26.71
CA VAL A 282 7.36 -29.13 26.29
C VAL A 282 6.45 -30.21 26.84
N SER A 283 5.39 -29.80 27.55
CA SER A 283 4.27 -30.67 27.94
C SER A 283 3.15 -30.62 26.88
N ASP A 284 2.31 -31.66 26.86
CA ASP A 284 1.10 -31.69 26.04
C ASP A 284 0.10 -30.62 26.49
N GLU A 285 0.10 -30.26 27.75
CA GLU A 285 -0.71 -29.15 28.29
C GLU A 285 -0.33 -27.81 27.70
N ASP A 286 0.98 -27.50 27.53
CA ASP A 286 1.46 -26.27 26.93
C ASP A 286 0.97 -26.16 25.46
N ARG A 287 0.97 -27.27 24.73
CA ARG A 287 0.47 -27.33 23.35
C ARG A 287 -1.04 -27.08 23.28
N LEU A 288 -1.78 -27.81 24.13
CA LEU A 288 -3.23 -27.73 24.20
C LEU A 288 -3.70 -26.33 24.61
N GLN A 289 -2.98 -25.65 25.51
CA GLN A 289 -3.28 -24.27 25.89
C GLN A 289 -3.18 -23.30 24.73
N VAL A 290 -2.12 -23.38 23.91
CA VAL A 290 -1.95 -22.53 22.75
C VAL A 290 -3.03 -22.82 21.70
N GLU A 291 -3.39 -24.08 21.52
CA GLU A 291 -4.42 -24.50 20.57
C GLU A 291 -5.80 -23.98 20.95
N LYS A 292 -6.20 -24.09 22.20
CA LYS A 292 -7.44 -23.50 22.74
C LYS A 292 -7.52 -21.99 22.56
N LEU A 293 -6.41 -21.27 22.77
CA LEU A 293 -6.38 -19.82 22.53
C LEU A 293 -6.58 -19.47 21.07
N ARG A 294 -5.96 -20.23 20.14
CA ARG A 294 -6.12 -20.04 18.70
C ARG A 294 -7.53 -20.36 18.23
N GLU A 295 -8.13 -21.42 18.75
CA GLU A 295 -9.50 -21.81 18.41
C GLU A 295 -10.48 -20.73 18.85
N LYS A 296 -10.39 -20.27 20.09
CA LYS A 296 -11.21 -19.18 20.62
C LYS A 296 -11.04 -17.89 19.80
N LEU A 297 -9.81 -17.57 19.39
CA LEU A 297 -9.55 -16.39 18.54
C LEU A 297 -10.22 -16.55 17.18
N ARG A 298 -10.13 -17.73 16.54
CA ARG A 298 -10.79 -18.00 15.24
C ARG A 298 -12.31 -17.90 15.35
N GLU A 299 -12.90 -18.44 16.42
CA GLU A 299 -14.33 -18.33 16.66
C GLU A 299 -14.79 -16.88 16.80
N ASN A 300 -14.06 -16.06 17.56
CA ASN A 300 -14.38 -14.65 17.69
C ASN A 300 -14.30 -13.91 16.33
N LEU A 301 -13.22 -14.15 15.60
CA LEU A 301 -13.00 -13.51 14.29
C LEU A 301 -14.03 -13.93 13.24
N SER A 302 -14.62 -15.11 13.36
CA SER A 302 -15.67 -15.58 12.43
C SER A 302 -17.02 -14.92 12.66
N LYS A 303 -17.25 -14.30 13.82
CA LYS A 303 -18.52 -13.68 14.22
C LYS A 303 -18.68 -12.22 13.80
N SER A 304 -17.60 -11.57 13.36
CA SER A 304 -17.62 -10.14 13.02
C SER A 304 -16.92 -9.86 11.70
N GLU A 305 -17.46 -8.89 10.98
CA GLU A 305 -16.83 -8.38 9.77
C GLU A 305 -15.81 -7.29 10.13
N HIS A 306 -14.63 -7.38 9.53
CA HIS A 306 -13.54 -6.44 9.74
C HIS A 306 -13.16 -5.75 8.44
N GLY A 307 -12.69 -4.50 8.56
CA GLY A 307 -12.15 -3.77 7.44
C GLY A 307 -10.84 -4.37 6.90
N VAL A 308 -10.49 -4.00 5.69
CA VAL A 308 -9.26 -4.42 5.02
C VAL A 308 -8.14 -3.43 5.27
N LEU A 309 -7.00 -3.92 5.76
CA LEU A 309 -5.78 -3.15 5.92
C LEU A 309 -4.82 -3.43 4.77
N VAL A 310 -4.42 -2.38 4.08
CA VAL A 310 -3.31 -2.42 3.12
C VAL A 310 -2.19 -1.53 3.63
N VAL A 311 -1.04 -2.12 3.85
CA VAL A 311 0.16 -1.41 4.32
C VAL A 311 1.18 -1.36 3.19
N SER A 312 1.69 -0.18 2.87
CA SER A 312 2.77 -0.05 1.91
C SER A 312 4.12 0.18 2.59
N THR A 313 5.18 -0.38 2.03
CA THR A 313 6.55 -0.12 2.46
C THR A 313 7.53 -0.32 1.31
N ALA A 314 8.61 0.45 1.31
CA ALA A 314 9.72 0.26 0.37
C ALA A 314 10.81 -0.66 0.92
N THR A 315 11.01 -0.68 2.25
CA THR A 315 12.21 -1.29 2.87
C THR A 315 11.93 -2.02 4.18
N GLY A 316 10.69 -2.01 4.69
CA GLY A 316 10.39 -2.31 6.08
C GLY A 316 10.65 -3.76 6.53
N ARG A 317 11.48 -3.91 7.55
CA ARG A 317 11.52 -5.09 8.43
C ARG A 317 11.14 -4.66 9.84
N PRO A 318 9.88 -4.33 10.07
CA PRO A 318 9.45 -3.94 11.39
C PRO A 318 9.61 -5.11 12.36
N ARG A 319 10.12 -4.82 13.56
CA ARG A 319 10.29 -5.80 14.65
C ARG A 319 9.40 -5.40 15.81
N GLY A 320 8.92 -6.38 16.55
CA GLY A 320 8.15 -6.15 17.76
C GLY A 320 6.96 -7.10 17.91
N THR A 321 6.53 -7.32 19.15
CA THR A 321 5.43 -8.26 19.48
C THR A 321 4.10 -7.80 18.86
N ARG A 322 3.82 -6.48 18.84
CA ARG A 322 2.56 -5.96 18.30
C ARG A 322 2.44 -6.06 16.79
N ILE A 323 3.55 -6.11 16.05
CA ILE A 323 3.51 -6.35 14.59
C ILE A 323 2.96 -7.74 14.27
N ARG A 324 3.18 -8.71 15.17
CA ARG A 324 2.64 -10.06 15.03
C ARG A 324 1.10 -10.09 15.10
N LEU A 325 0.46 -9.04 15.63
CA LEU A 325 -0.99 -8.90 15.57
C LEU A 325 -1.52 -8.90 14.15
N PHE A 326 -0.77 -8.36 13.19
CA PHE A 326 -1.17 -8.41 11.78
C PHE A 326 -1.26 -9.85 11.26
N ARG A 327 -0.38 -10.74 11.72
CA ARG A 327 -0.47 -12.16 11.39
C ARG A 327 -1.66 -12.84 12.07
N GLU A 328 -1.83 -12.63 13.37
CA GLU A 328 -2.85 -13.33 14.16
C GLU A 328 -4.28 -12.85 13.83
N LEU A 329 -4.47 -11.55 13.59
CA LEU A 329 -5.78 -10.94 13.34
C LEU A 329 -6.11 -10.73 11.86
N LEU A 330 -5.11 -10.44 11.02
CA LEU A 330 -5.30 -10.06 9.62
C LEU A 330 -4.70 -11.07 8.62
N GLY A 331 -3.98 -12.08 9.11
CA GLY A 331 -3.46 -13.18 8.30
C GLY A 331 -2.27 -12.83 7.42
N PHE A 332 -1.54 -11.72 7.68
CA PHE A 332 -0.34 -11.37 6.92
C PHE A 332 0.82 -10.93 7.80
N GLU A 333 2.04 -11.11 7.31
CA GLU A 333 3.27 -10.64 7.96
C GLU A 333 3.96 -9.56 7.12
N ILE A 334 4.61 -8.61 7.80
CA ILE A 334 5.46 -7.60 7.17
C ILE A 334 6.90 -8.07 7.30
N GLY A 335 7.61 -8.31 6.19
CA GLY A 335 9.03 -8.64 6.30
C GLY A 335 9.63 -9.64 5.33
N ALA A 336 8.95 -10.00 4.24
CA ALA A 336 9.61 -10.74 3.17
C ALA A 336 10.58 -9.84 2.37
N ARG A 337 11.78 -10.33 2.04
CA ARG A 337 12.67 -9.66 1.11
C ARG A 337 12.11 -9.80 -0.31
N GLY A 338 11.71 -8.67 -0.92
CA GLY A 338 11.67 -8.56 -2.36
C GLY A 338 13.01 -7.95 -2.81
N GLU A 339 13.81 -8.65 -3.55
CA GLU A 339 14.90 -8.05 -4.31
C GLU A 339 14.26 -7.39 -5.54
N PHE A 340 14.21 -6.05 -5.54
CA PHE A 340 13.74 -5.31 -6.70
C PHE A 340 14.96 -4.86 -7.51
N LEU A 341 14.98 -5.19 -8.78
CA LEU A 341 15.92 -4.61 -9.73
C LEU A 341 15.61 -3.10 -9.83
N ARG A 342 16.55 -2.28 -9.35
CA ARG A 342 16.48 -0.83 -9.47
C ARG A 342 17.00 -0.42 -10.85
N ASN A 343 16.23 0.31 -11.61
CA ASN A 343 16.70 0.96 -12.84
C ASN A 343 17.35 2.31 -12.50
N ILE A 344 18.38 2.25 -11.65
CA ILE A 344 19.17 3.41 -11.21
C ILE A 344 20.63 3.06 -11.39
N VAL A 345 21.37 3.97 -11.99
CA VAL A 345 22.83 3.87 -12.12
C VAL A 345 23.43 4.65 -10.95
N ASP A 346 24.10 3.93 -10.04
CA ASP A 346 24.82 4.52 -8.92
C ASP A 346 26.27 4.79 -9.35
N THR A 347 26.71 6.06 -9.27
CA THR A 347 28.10 6.45 -9.58
C THR A 347 28.69 7.21 -8.39
N TYR A 348 30.01 7.22 -8.28
CA TYR A 348 30.68 8.04 -7.27
C TYR A 348 32.00 8.63 -7.83
N THR A 349 32.37 9.78 -7.26
CA THR A 349 33.65 10.45 -7.58
C THR A 349 34.34 10.80 -6.27
N ILE A 350 35.64 10.49 -6.17
CA ILE A 350 36.45 10.88 -5.03
C ILE A 350 36.98 12.29 -5.30
N VAL A 351 36.63 13.23 -4.41
CA VAL A 351 36.97 14.65 -4.56
C VAL A 351 37.54 15.17 -3.24
N ALA A 352 38.56 16.01 -3.30
CA ALA A 352 39.06 16.71 -2.12
C ALA A 352 37.99 17.69 -1.61
N ASN A 353 37.91 17.91 -0.28
CA ASN A 353 36.87 18.76 0.33
C ASN A 353 36.83 20.17 -0.27
N LYS A 354 37.99 20.76 -0.63
CA LYS A 354 38.10 22.08 -1.27
C LYS A 354 37.45 22.17 -2.65
N ASP A 355 37.43 21.05 -3.38
CA ASP A 355 36.95 20.98 -4.76
C ASP A 355 35.49 20.43 -4.85
N MET A 356 34.89 20.05 -3.72
CA MET A 356 33.57 19.39 -3.67
C MET A 356 32.47 20.26 -4.26
N VAL A 357 32.45 21.57 -3.93
CA VAL A 357 31.43 22.49 -4.46
C VAL A 357 31.60 22.65 -5.97
N LYS A 358 32.84 22.85 -6.45
CA LYS A 358 33.15 22.96 -7.88
C LYS A 358 32.68 21.73 -8.65
N LYS A 359 32.96 20.54 -8.12
CA LYS A 359 32.55 19.27 -8.76
C LYS A 359 31.04 19.07 -8.76
N ALA A 360 30.37 19.51 -7.70
CA ALA A 360 28.90 19.49 -7.64
C ALA A 360 28.29 20.39 -8.73
N VAL A 361 28.85 21.60 -8.93
CA VAL A 361 28.40 22.52 -10.00
C VAL A 361 28.62 21.92 -11.38
N GLU A 362 29.79 21.35 -11.64
CA GLU A 362 30.08 20.66 -12.92
C GLU A 362 29.06 19.56 -13.21
N LEU A 363 28.81 18.66 -12.25
CA LEU A 363 27.88 17.55 -12.42
C LEU A 363 26.45 18.03 -12.65
N VAL A 364 25.97 19.01 -11.89
CA VAL A 364 24.62 19.55 -12.07
C VAL A 364 24.48 20.28 -13.41
N SER A 365 25.52 21.01 -13.84
CA SER A 365 25.53 21.66 -15.18
C SER A 365 25.45 20.63 -16.29
N GLU A 366 26.11 19.49 -16.15
CA GLU A 366 26.09 18.40 -17.12
C GLU A 366 24.74 17.66 -17.15
N LEU A 367 24.17 17.39 -15.96
CA LEU A 367 22.91 16.61 -15.83
C LEU A 367 21.65 17.46 -16.08
N GLY A 368 21.73 18.78 -15.95
CA GLY A 368 20.64 19.73 -16.18
C GLY A 368 19.60 19.76 -15.04
N GLY A 369 18.42 20.29 -15.33
CA GLY A 369 17.33 20.41 -14.36
C GLY A 369 16.68 19.09 -13.98
N GLY A 370 16.04 19.06 -12.80
CA GLY A 370 15.37 17.87 -12.23
C GLY A 370 16.22 17.18 -11.17
N GLY A 371 17.13 17.90 -10.52
CA GLY A 371 18.04 17.36 -9.51
C GLY A 371 17.59 17.52 -8.06
N LEU A 372 17.83 16.51 -7.23
CA LEU A 372 17.82 16.63 -5.78
C LEU A 372 19.26 16.57 -5.27
N VAL A 373 19.70 17.61 -4.56
CA VAL A 373 21.06 17.72 -4.02
C VAL A 373 21.01 17.56 -2.50
N PHE A 374 21.66 16.55 -1.98
CA PHE A 374 21.68 16.26 -0.56
C PHE A 374 23.06 16.50 0.05
N VAL A 375 23.05 17.18 1.20
CA VAL A 375 24.21 17.31 2.07
C VAL A 375 24.06 16.43 3.31
N PRO A 376 25.16 15.99 3.95
CA PRO A 376 25.10 15.22 5.20
C PRO A 376 24.38 15.96 6.32
N ILE A 377 23.77 15.20 7.24
CA ILE A 377 23.15 15.78 8.44
C ILE A 377 24.25 16.43 9.29
N GLY A 378 23.97 17.64 9.77
CA GLY A 378 24.94 18.43 10.58
C GLY A 378 25.88 19.26 9.74
N THR A 379 25.74 19.30 8.41
CA THR A 379 26.46 20.29 7.58
C THR A 379 26.09 21.70 8.00
N GLN A 380 27.07 22.61 8.09
CA GLN A 380 26.86 24.02 8.45
C GLN A 380 26.02 24.73 7.39
N GLU A 381 25.11 25.60 7.81
CA GLU A 381 24.20 26.33 6.93
C GLU A 381 24.94 27.17 5.89
N ASP A 382 26.05 27.79 6.30
CA ASP A 382 26.91 28.59 5.40
C ASP A 382 27.46 27.78 4.23
N PHE A 383 27.76 26.50 4.41
CA PHE A 383 28.18 25.63 3.32
C PHE A 383 27.05 25.41 2.33
N VAL A 384 25.84 25.21 2.83
CA VAL A 384 24.65 24.95 1.98
C VAL A 384 24.29 26.21 1.18
N LEU A 385 24.33 27.36 1.81
CA LEU A 385 24.10 28.67 1.15
C LEU A 385 25.16 28.98 0.11
N ARG A 386 26.45 28.72 0.43
CA ARG A 386 27.57 28.85 -0.53
C ARG A 386 27.35 27.90 -1.74
N LEU A 387 26.97 26.66 -1.51
CA LEU A 387 26.70 25.71 -2.59
C LEU A 387 25.57 26.20 -3.51
N ALA A 388 24.48 26.73 -2.94
CA ALA A 388 23.38 27.33 -3.68
C ALA A 388 23.85 28.55 -4.50
N GLY A 389 24.62 29.43 -3.89
CA GLY A 389 25.17 30.61 -4.59
C GLY A 389 26.13 30.26 -5.74
N GLU A 390 26.89 29.18 -5.62
CA GLU A 390 27.74 28.70 -6.75
C GLU A 390 26.89 28.08 -7.87
N PHE A 391 25.78 27.42 -7.56
CA PHE A 391 24.83 26.98 -8.57
C PHE A 391 24.21 28.18 -9.31
N GLU A 392 23.76 29.20 -8.59
CA GLU A 392 23.18 30.40 -9.20
C GLU A 392 24.20 31.14 -10.10
N LYS A 393 25.47 31.26 -9.68
CA LYS A 393 26.56 31.84 -10.50
C LYS A 393 26.78 31.04 -11.80
N ALA A 394 26.52 29.73 -11.78
CA ALA A 394 26.59 28.86 -12.94
C ALA A 394 25.31 28.87 -13.77
N GLY A 395 24.33 29.73 -13.45
CA GLY A 395 23.05 29.80 -14.15
C GLY A 395 22.04 28.71 -13.78
N ILE A 396 22.28 27.95 -12.69
CA ILE A 396 21.39 26.87 -12.20
C ILE A 396 20.46 27.47 -11.16
N ARG A 397 19.15 27.40 -11.40
CA ARG A 397 18.12 27.87 -10.46
C ARG A 397 17.99 26.91 -9.30
N ALA A 398 18.63 27.23 -8.18
CA ALA A 398 18.67 26.36 -6.99
C ALA A 398 17.80 26.92 -5.87
N LYS A 399 17.13 26.05 -5.10
CA LYS A 399 16.41 26.44 -3.90
C LYS A 399 16.79 25.55 -2.71
N VAL A 400 17.01 26.18 -1.55
CA VAL A 400 17.45 25.51 -0.33
C VAL A 400 16.23 25.17 0.53
N LEU A 401 16.09 23.89 0.91
CA LEU A 401 15.11 23.38 1.88
C LEU A 401 15.85 22.83 3.12
N TYR A 402 16.58 23.74 3.82
CA TYR A 402 17.40 23.40 4.96
C TYR A 402 17.18 24.38 6.12
N GLY A 403 17.23 23.90 7.35
CA GLY A 403 17.16 24.74 8.55
C GLY A 403 15.89 25.59 8.63
N LYS A 404 16.07 26.91 8.64
CA LYS A 404 14.99 27.91 8.66
C LYS A 404 14.40 28.17 7.25
N HIS A 405 15.13 27.81 6.20
CA HIS A 405 14.72 27.99 4.79
C HIS A 405 13.78 26.89 4.36
N LYS A 406 12.53 26.97 4.79
CA LYS A 406 11.45 26.02 4.41
C LYS A 406 10.40 26.75 3.58
N ASP A 407 10.73 27.01 2.33
CA ASP A 407 9.76 27.56 1.39
C ASP A 407 8.76 26.47 0.99
N LYS A 408 7.50 26.69 1.34
CA LYS A 408 6.40 25.77 1.02
C LYS A 408 6.11 25.69 -0.48
N ASN A 409 6.49 26.69 -1.25
CA ASN A 409 6.25 26.76 -2.68
C ASN A 409 7.38 26.14 -3.51
N ALA A 410 8.58 25.94 -2.92
CA ALA A 410 9.75 25.41 -3.64
C ALA A 410 9.49 24.10 -4.37
N ILE A 411 8.68 23.21 -3.79
CA ILE A 411 8.32 21.92 -4.41
C ILE A 411 7.44 22.15 -5.65
N LYS A 412 6.47 23.07 -5.58
CA LYS A 412 5.61 23.41 -6.71
C LYS A 412 6.39 24.10 -7.84
N GLU A 413 7.31 24.97 -7.49
CA GLU A 413 8.20 25.65 -8.43
C GLU A 413 9.15 24.67 -9.10
N PHE A 414 9.63 23.67 -8.39
CA PHE A 414 10.44 22.57 -8.93
C PHE A 414 9.60 21.67 -9.85
N GLU A 415 8.37 21.34 -9.47
CA GLU A 415 7.43 20.57 -10.28
C GLU A 415 7.09 21.27 -11.61
N SER A 416 6.92 22.60 -11.57
CA SER A 416 6.65 23.42 -12.76
C SER A 416 7.88 23.71 -13.63
N GLY A 417 9.09 23.28 -13.20
CA GLY A 417 10.34 23.53 -13.93
C GLY A 417 10.91 24.94 -13.74
N ASN A 418 10.39 25.74 -12.82
CA ASN A 418 10.92 27.05 -12.49
C ASN A 418 12.20 27.00 -11.66
N ILE A 419 12.47 25.86 -11.03
CA ILE A 419 13.68 25.53 -10.27
C ILE A 419 14.33 24.30 -10.89
N ASP A 420 15.65 24.30 -11.04
CA ASP A 420 16.42 23.21 -11.62
C ASP A 420 16.82 22.18 -10.58
N VAL A 421 17.17 22.62 -9.34
CA VAL A 421 17.58 21.74 -8.26
C VAL A 421 17.02 22.17 -6.91
N LEU A 422 16.69 21.20 -6.07
CA LEU A 422 16.38 21.39 -4.66
C LEU A 422 17.53 20.88 -3.80
N ILE A 423 18.00 21.72 -2.86
CA ILE A 423 19.10 21.36 -1.95
C ILE A 423 18.52 21.08 -0.56
N GLY A 424 18.86 19.96 0.03
CA GLY A 424 18.41 19.57 1.37
C GLY A 424 19.34 18.61 2.08
N THR A 425 18.93 18.14 3.27
CA THR A 425 19.67 17.11 4.01
C THR A 425 19.18 15.72 3.73
N ALA A 426 20.10 14.77 3.69
CA ALA A 426 19.81 13.34 3.63
C ALA A 426 19.26 12.83 4.99
N SER A 427 18.18 13.45 5.49
CA SER A 427 17.50 13.02 6.71
C SER A 427 16.45 11.98 6.40
N TYR A 428 16.43 10.88 7.14
CA TYR A 428 15.44 9.78 6.97
C TYR A 428 13.98 10.25 7.00
N TYR A 429 13.71 11.39 7.67
CA TYR A 429 12.39 12.02 7.75
C TYR A 429 12.33 13.40 7.09
N GLY A 430 13.32 13.74 6.28
CA GLY A 430 13.33 15.00 5.54
C GLY A 430 12.23 15.06 4.48
N THR A 431 11.68 16.24 4.26
CA THR A 431 10.62 16.49 3.26
C THR A 431 11.03 16.05 1.85
N LEU A 432 12.32 16.17 1.50
CA LEU A 432 12.86 15.74 0.20
C LEU A 432 13.08 14.22 0.10
N VAL A 433 13.17 13.51 1.24
CA VAL A 433 13.39 12.05 1.27
C VAL A 433 12.07 11.30 1.34
N ARG A 434 11.09 11.85 2.09
CA ARG A 434 9.78 11.25 2.27
C ARG A 434 8.71 12.32 2.10
N GLY A 435 8.03 12.30 0.97
CA GLY A 435 6.95 13.24 0.71
C GLY A 435 6.98 13.89 -0.67
N LEU A 436 7.92 13.50 -1.53
CA LEU A 436 7.94 13.88 -2.92
C LEU A 436 7.40 12.72 -3.77
N ASP A 437 6.34 12.96 -4.52
CA ASP A 437 5.81 12.06 -5.55
C ASP A 437 5.90 12.77 -6.91
N LEU A 438 7.13 12.93 -7.41
CA LEU A 438 7.47 13.65 -8.63
C LEU A 438 8.24 12.76 -9.63
N PRO A 439 7.69 11.61 -10.07
CA PRO A 439 8.41 10.61 -10.84
C PRO A 439 8.84 11.08 -12.23
N HIS A 440 8.20 12.15 -12.77
CA HIS A 440 8.53 12.70 -14.09
C HIS A 440 9.44 13.94 -14.02
N VAL A 441 9.67 14.48 -12.83
CA VAL A 441 10.47 15.69 -12.60
C VAL A 441 11.86 15.34 -12.08
N VAL A 442 11.95 14.46 -11.08
CA VAL A 442 13.22 14.04 -10.50
C VAL A 442 13.94 13.09 -11.45
N LYS A 443 15.08 13.53 -11.98
CA LYS A 443 15.92 12.78 -12.92
C LYS A 443 17.14 12.16 -12.27
N TYR A 444 17.71 12.83 -11.26
CA TYR A 444 18.90 12.38 -10.55
C TYR A 444 18.93 12.87 -9.10
N VAL A 445 19.76 12.20 -8.31
CA VAL A 445 20.07 12.58 -6.94
C VAL A 445 21.59 12.72 -6.80
N LEU A 446 22.06 13.85 -6.29
CA LEU A 446 23.46 14.11 -6.02
C LEU A 446 23.69 14.20 -4.50
N PHE A 447 24.59 13.37 -3.97
CA PHE A 447 25.06 13.47 -2.60
C PHE A 447 26.39 14.23 -2.55
N VAL A 448 26.39 15.42 -1.95
CA VAL A 448 27.58 16.24 -1.74
C VAL A 448 28.17 15.86 -0.37
N GLY A 449 28.99 14.82 -0.36
CA GLY A 449 29.50 14.12 0.81
C GLY A 449 28.76 12.82 1.10
N VAL A 450 29.38 11.94 1.89
CA VAL A 450 28.83 10.64 2.23
C VAL A 450 27.74 10.80 3.29
N PRO A 451 26.47 10.42 3.00
CA PRO A 451 25.43 10.45 4.02
C PRO A 451 25.71 9.41 5.09
N HIS A 452 25.71 9.80 6.34
CA HIS A 452 25.86 8.91 7.48
C HIS A 452 24.78 9.18 8.53
N PHE A 453 24.35 8.12 9.19
CA PHE A 453 23.36 8.19 10.27
C PHE A 453 24.02 7.70 11.56
N LYS A 454 23.88 8.46 12.65
CA LYS A 454 24.22 7.96 13.98
C LYS A 454 23.05 7.13 14.49
N PHE A 455 23.32 5.88 14.80
CA PHE A 455 22.40 5.02 15.53
C PHE A 455 22.73 5.17 17.04
N SER A 456 21.79 5.68 17.81
CA SER A 456 21.85 5.70 19.28
C SER A 456 21.19 4.46 19.83
#